data_43cb1fac19c0ec2b478f999c907959ed
#
_entry.id   43cb1fac19c0ec2b478f999c907959ed
#
_cell.length_a   1.000
_cell.length_b   1.000
_cell.length_c   1.000
_cell.angle_alpha   90.00
_cell.angle_beta   90.00
_cell.angle_gamma   90.00
#
_symmetry.space_group_name_H-M   'P 1'
#
loop_
_entity.id
_entity.type
_entity.pdbx_description
1 polymer ?
#
loop_
_entity_poly.entity_id
_entity_poly.type
_entity_poly.pdbx_seq_one_letter_code
_entity_poly.pdbx_strand_id
1 'polypeptide(L)'
;MSTTPYFTDFLLDWLKIMKLKVRPTTYASYEITIESRVIPYFKEKHPNLRLDAVTAKHIQDYYAYEMNVRKVSANTVKHRHANIHKALSYAYKTDLIQTNPADKVELPTIDKFVGHFYNAAQLEEMFKIFKGDPAEFGVIAASFYGLRRSEVLGLRWDAIDFEEKTITIRHTVNETRIDGKYTLVLADTTKTKSSYRTLPLVAPFEAILKRMKAEQEENRKLCGNCYCQDYLGYIYVNELGELIKPGYLSSHVPAVLKEHNMPPIRFHDLRHPYVKPTTKKFITFLKFF
;
A
#
# COMPACT_ATOMS: atom_id res chain seq x y z
N MET A 1 12.11 -35.17 -27.13
CA MET A 1 12.51 -33.76 -27.24
C MET A 1 11.56 -32.95 -26.29
N SER A 2 12.06 -32.42 -25.20
CA SER A 2 11.26 -31.56 -24.34
C SER A 2 10.96 -30.26 -25.11
N THR A 3 9.72 -30.04 -25.50
CA THR A 3 9.35 -28.80 -26.19
C THR A 3 9.20 -27.71 -25.13
N THR A 4 10.08 -26.69 -25.21
CA THR A 4 9.99 -25.50 -24.34
C THR A 4 8.59 -24.90 -24.40
N PRO A 5 7.95 -24.52 -23.28
CA PRO A 5 6.57 -24.00 -23.28
C PRO A 5 6.46 -22.67 -24.01
N TYR A 6 5.25 -22.25 -24.36
CA TYR A 6 5.01 -20.88 -24.78
C TYR A 6 5.29 -19.91 -23.64
N PHE A 7 5.80 -18.73 -23.98
CA PHE A 7 6.18 -17.73 -22.99
C PHE A 7 5.00 -17.34 -22.06
N THR A 8 3.81 -17.19 -22.62
CA THR A 8 2.61 -16.85 -21.84
C THR A 8 2.17 -17.97 -20.89
N ASP A 9 2.32 -19.23 -21.31
CA ASP A 9 1.96 -20.38 -20.47
C ASP A 9 2.97 -20.56 -19.34
N PHE A 10 4.26 -20.40 -19.64
CA PHE A 10 5.31 -20.35 -18.61
C PHE A 10 5.02 -19.27 -17.55
N LEU A 11 4.59 -18.07 -17.96
CA LEU A 11 4.28 -16.99 -17.01
C LEU A 11 3.11 -17.37 -16.07
N LEU A 12 2.09 -18.06 -16.57
CA LEU A 12 0.98 -18.56 -15.74
C LEU A 12 1.46 -19.65 -14.76
N ASP A 13 2.30 -20.56 -15.21
CA ASP A 13 2.84 -21.60 -14.34
C ASP A 13 3.79 -21.03 -13.30
N TRP A 14 4.59 -20.03 -13.66
CA TRP A 14 5.42 -19.29 -12.72
C TRP A 14 4.58 -18.60 -11.64
N LEU A 15 3.44 -18.01 -11.98
CA LEU A 15 2.52 -17.40 -11.00
C LEU A 15 2.00 -18.42 -9.99
N LYS A 16 1.63 -19.65 -10.44
CA LYS A 16 1.21 -20.72 -9.52
C LYS A 16 2.30 -21.04 -8.49
N ILE A 17 3.56 -21.09 -8.92
CA ILE A 17 4.71 -21.31 -8.03
C ILE A 17 4.90 -20.13 -7.07
N MET A 18 4.79 -18.90 -7.56
CA MET A 18 4.95 -17.70 -6.74
C MET A 18 3.84 -17.55 -5.69
N LYS A 19 2.63 -18.01 -5.98
CA LYS A 19 1.51 -18.02 -5.02
C LYS A 19 1.87 -18.77 -3.73
N LEU A 20 2.69 -19.80 -3.82
CA LEU A 20 3.15 -20.60 -2.67
C LEU A 20 4.40 -20.02 -1.97
N LYS A 21 5.17 -19.17 -2.67
CA LYS A 21 6.51 -18.73 -2.20
C LYS A 21 6.56 -17.33 -1.63
N VAL A 22 5.62 -16.46 -2.04
CA VAL A 22 5.67 -15.05 -1.66
C VAL A 22 4.44 -14.65 -0.85
N ARG A 23 4.54 -13.50 -0.18
CA ARG A 23 3.39 -12.96 0.58
C ARG A 23 2.24 -12.61 -0.36
N PRO A 24 0.97 -12.69 0.09
CA PRO A 24 -0.22 -12.40 -0.72
C PRO A 24 -0.15 -11.06 -1.47
N THR A 25 0.30 -9.99 -0.81
CA THR A 25 0.45 -8.66 -1.42
C THR A 25 1.52 -8.61 -2.52
N THR A 26 2.58 -9.41 -2.41
CA THR A 26 3.61 -9.53 -3.44
C THR A 26 3.08 -10.35 -4.61
N TYR A 27 2.39 -11.46 -4.32
CA TYR A 27 1.75 -12.28 -5.34
C TYR A 27 0.75 -11.46 -6.17
N ALA A 28 -0.13 -10.70 -5.52
CA ALA A 28 -1.09 -9.85 -6.20
C ALA A 28 -0.43 -8.84 -7.17
N SER A 29 0.73 -8.29 -6.81
CA SER A 29 1.50 -7.42 -7.71
C SER A 29 2.01 -8.17 -8.94
N TYR A 30 2.47 -9.42 -8.78
CA TYR A 30 2.86 -10.28 -9.90
C TYR A 30 1.68 -10.64 -10.78
N GLU A 31 0.58 -11.12 -10.18
CA GLU A 31 -0.64 -11.50 -10.87
C GLU A 31 -1.18 -10.37 -11.74
N ILE A 32 -1.41 -9.17 -11.15
CA ILE A 32 -1.91 -8.01 -11.88
C ILE A 32 -0.98 -7.63 -13.04
N THR A 33 0.33 -7.63 -12.80
CA THR A 33 1.30 -7.28 -13.85
C THR A 33 1.30 -8.32 -14.97
N ILE A 34 1.43 -9.59 -14.63
CA ILE A 34 1.60 -10.68 -15.59
C ILE A 34 0.29 -10.95 -16.34
N GLU A 35 -0.81 -11.22 -15.63
CA GLU A 35 -2.06 -11.62 -16.27
C GLU A 35 -2.77 -10.47 -16.98
N SER A 36 -2.79 -9.27 -16.35
CA SER A 36 -3.58 -8.16 -16.89
C SER A 36 -2.80 -7.25 -17.85
N ARG A 37 -1.47 -7.39 -17.95
CA ARG A 37 -0.63 -6.48 -18.73
C ARG A 37 0.32 -7.20 -19.68
N VAL A 38 1.13 -8.14 -19.20
CA VAL A 38 2.16 -8.81 -19.99
C VAL A 38 1.54 -9.84 -20.93
N ILE A 39 0.78 -10.78 -20.39
CA ILE A 39 0.18 -11.88 -21.18
C ILE A 39 -0.71 -11.36 -22.31
N PRO A 40 -1.63 -10.38 -22.12
CA PRO A 40 -2.45 -9.89 -23.22
C PRO A 40 -1.64 -9.32 -24.38
N TYR A 41 -0.57 -8.55 -24.10
CA TYR A 41 0.30 -8.04 -25.14
C TYR A 41 1.00 -9.15 -25.92
N PHE A 42 1.61 -10.11 -25.22
CA PHE A 42 2.35 -11.19 -25.89
C PHE A 42 1.43 -12.16 -26.63
N LYS A 43 0.22 -12.40 -26.15
CA LYS A 43 -0.80 -13.17 -26.88
C LYS A 43 -1.25 -12.47 -28.16
N GLU A 44 -1.37 -11.16 -28.15
CA GLU A 44 -1.76 -10.38 -29.34
C GLU A 44 -0.62 -10.25 -30.36
N LYS A 45 0.56 -9.85 -29.90
CA LYS A 45 1.69 -9.50 -30.80
C LYS A 45 2.60 -10.69 -31.14
N HIS A 46 2.66 -11.68 -30.25
CA HIS A 46 3.57 -12.84 -30.39
C HIS A 46 2.89 -14.14 -29.91
N PRO A 47 1.75 -14.57 -30.50
CA PRO A 47 0.92 -15.66 -29.98
C PRO A 47 1.66 -17.01 -29.84
N ASN A 48 2.65 -17.25 -30.68
CA ASN A 48 3.41 -18.51 -30.74
C ASN A 48 4.84 -18.37 -30.20
N LEU A 49 5.13 -17.32 -29.41
CA LEU A 49 6.46 -17.09 -28.86
C LEU A 49 6.80 -18.15 -27.80
N ARG A 50 7.81 -18.95 -28.06
CA ARG A 50 8.35 -19.91 -27.10
C ARG A 50 9.27 -19.22 -26.11
N LEU A 51 9.36 -19.76 -24.90
CA LEU A 51 10.15 -19.21 -23.81
C LEU A 51 11.64 -19.06 -24.17
N ASP A 52 12.22 -20.05 -24.85
CA ASP A 52 13.61 -20.05 -25.30
C ASP A 52 13.89 -19.10 -26.48
N ALA A 53 12.84 -18.67 -27.19
CA ALA A 53 12.91 -17.69 -28.28
C ALA A 53 12.65 -16.24 -27.81
N VAL A 54 12.40 -16.01 -26.51
CA VAL A 54 12.22 -14.66 -25.97
C VAL A 54 13.55 -13.89 -26.03
N THR A 55 13.53 -12.73 -26.65
CA THR A 55 14.71 -11.86 -26.78
C THR A 55 14.53 -10.56 -26.02
N ALA A 56 15.62 -9.84 -25.75
CA ALA A 56 15.57 -8.49 -25.20
C ALA A 56 14.72 -7.54 -26.07
N LYS A 57 14.73 -7.72 -27.40
CA LYS A 57 13.91 -6.94 -28.33
C LYS A 57 12.42 -7.10 -28.06
N HIS A 58 11.92 -8.31 -27.88
CA HIS A 58 10.51 -8.55 -27.54
C HIS A 58 10.08 -7.80 -26.27
N ILE A 59 10.94 -7.78 -25.25
CA ILE A 59 10.69 -7.10 -23.97
C ILE A 59 10.77 -5.59 -24.17
N GLN A 60 11.74 -5.10 -24.95
CA GLN A 60 11.89 -3.68 -25.26
C GLN A 60 10.69 -3.13 -26.02
N ASP A 61 10.16 -3.89 -27.00
CA ASP A 61 8.97 -3.52 -27.77
C ASP A 61 7.73 -3.46 -26.88
N TYR A 62 7.61 -4.36 -25.91
CA TYR A 62 6.56 -4.30 -24.89
C TYR A 62 6.65 -3.00 -24.06
N TYR A 63 7.85 -2.58 -23.65
CA TYR A 63 7.99 -1.32 -22.88
C TYR A 63 7.69 -0.10 -23.73
N ALA A 64 8.10 -0.10 -25.00
CA ALA A 64 7.74 0.95 -25.94
C ALA A 64 6.22 1.05 -26.13
N TYR A 65 5.52 -0.08 -26.26
CA TYR A 65 4.06 -0.15 -26.32
C TYR A 65 3.42 0.43 -25.03
N GLU A 66 3.90 0.02 -23.87
CA GLU A 66 3.38 0.49 -22.59
C GLU A 66 3.51 2.02 -22.42
N MET A 67 4.65 2.59 -22.84
CA MET A 67 4.88 4.03 -22.75
C MET A 67 4.16 4.82 -23.86
N ASN A 68 4.20 4.37 -25.09
CA ASN A 68 3.73 5.12 -26.25
C ASN A 68 2.22 4.96 -26.48
N VAL A 69 1.68 3.75 -26.29
CA VAL A 69 0.27 3.43 -26.54
C VAL A 69 -0.54 3.56 -25.24
N ARG A 70 -0.08 2.93 -24.16
CA ARG A 70 -0.82 2.93 -22.90
C ARG A 70 -0.51 4.13 -22.00
N LYS A 71 0.48 4.97 -22.37
CA LYS A 71 0.87 6.20 -21.67
C LYS A 71 1.22 5.99 -20.18
N VAL A 72 1.79 4.84 -19.85
CA VAL A 72 2.25 4.60 -18.48
C VAL A 72 3.59 5.29 -18.20
N SER A 73 3.85 5.61 -16.93
CA SER A 73 5.10 6.26 -16.52
C SER A 73 6.31 5.31 -16.60
N ALA A 74 7.50 5.89 -16.74
CA ALA A 74 8.78 5.17 -16.68
C ALA A 74 8.91 4.30 -15.41
N ASN A 75 8.44 4.81 -14.27
CA ASN A 75 8.43 4.06 -13.01
C ASN A 75 7.55 2.81 -13.08
N THR A 76 6.37 2.90 -13.73
CA THR A 76 5.49 1.75 -13.95
C THR A 76 6.16 0.70 -14.83
N VAL A 77 6.86 1.11 -15.89
CA VAL A 77 7.63 0.20 -16.76
C VAL A 77 8.72 -0.52 -15.96
N LYS A 78 9.47 0.19 -15.10
CA LYS A 78 10.47 -0.43 -14.22
C LYS A 78 9.88 -1.47 -13.26
N HIS A 79 8.69 -1.21 -12.70
CA HIS A 79 8.00 -2.20 -11.88
C HIS A 79 7.59 -3.44 -12.69
N ARG A 80 7.11 -3.26 -13.92
CA ARG A 80 6.77 -4.38 -14.81
C ARG A 80 8.01 -5.17 -15.21
N HIS A 81 9.10 -4.46 -15.53
CA HIS A 81 10.39 -5.09 -15.77
C HIS A 81 10.82 -5.98 -14.61
N ALA A 82 10.75 -5.48 -13.37
CA ALA A 82 11.14 -6.26 -12.20
C ALA A 82 10.37 -7.60 -12.10
N ASN A 83 9.11 -7.62 -12.49
CA ASN A 83 8.27 -8.81 -12.47
C ASN A 83 8.65 -9.77 -13.63
N ILE A 84 8.82 -9.26 -14.85
CA ILE A 84 9.26 -10.04 -16.01
C ILE A 84 10.65 -10.63 -15.77
N HIS A 85 11.58 -9.78 -15.33
CA HIS A 85 12.95 -10.20 -15.00
C HIS A 85 12.97 -11.31 -13.94
N LYS A 86 12.11 -11.21 -12.91
CA LYS A 86 11.98 -12.23 -11.86
C LYS A 86 11.49 -13.56 -12.42
N ALA A 87 10.49 -13.54 -13.31
CA ALA A 87 9.99 -14.75 -13.97
C ALA A 87 11.05 -15.39 -14.85
N LEU A 88 11.72 -14.62 -15.69
CA LEU A 88 12.78 -15.11 -16.57
C LEU A 88 14.04 -15.57 -15.79
N SER A 89 14.35 -14.93 -14.66
CA SER A 89 15.41 -15.41 -13.76
C SER A 89 15.05 -16.77 -13.14
N TYR A 90 13.78 -17.04 -12.90
CA TYR A 90 13.33 -18.36 -12.48
C TYR A 90 13.52 -19.38 -13.61
N ALA A 91 13.13 -19.03 -14.85
CA ALA A 91 13.33 -19.90 -16.01
C ALA A 91 14.82 -20.24 -16.22
N TYR A 92 15.71 -19.26 -16.08
CA TYR A 92 17.16 -19.47 -16.13
C TYR A 92 17.65 -20.43 -15.04
N LYS A 93 17.21 -20.23 -13.78
CA LYS A 93 17.61 -21.08 -12.64
C LYS A 93 17.07 -22.50 -12.68
N THR A 94 16.09 -22.76 -13.51
CA THR A 94 15.47 -24.07 -13.72
C THR A 94 15.84 -24.67 -15.08
N ASP A 95 16.89 -24.14 -15.71
CA ASP A 95 17.46 -24.61 -16.98
C ASP A 95 16.49 -24.64 -18.18
N LEU A 96 15.37 -23.86 -18.09
CA LEU A 96 14.43 -23.70 -19.19
C LEU A 96 14.95 -22.75 -20.26
N ILE A 97 15.86 -21.84 -19.92
CA ILE A 97 16.56 -20.93 -20.84
C ILE A 97 18.04 -20.81 -20.44
N GLN A 98 18.91 -20.53 -21.40
CA GLN A 98 20.36 -20.42 -21.16
C GLN A 98 20.82 -19.06 -20.63
N THR A 99 20.03 -18.01 -20.84
CA THR A 99 20.33 -16.64 -20.39
C THR A 99 19.01 -15.92 -20.09
N ASN A 100 19.04 -14.93 -19.20
CA ASN A 100 17.88 -14.08 -18.99
C ASN A 100 17.88 -12.91 -19.99
N PRO A 101 16.97 -12.88 -20.99
CA PRO A 101 16.95 -11.80 -21.97
C PRO A 101 16.59 -10.42 -21.34
N ALA A 102 15.96 -10.38 -20.18
CA ALA A 102 15.64 -9.13 -19.50
C ALA A 102 16.88 -8.42 -18.93
N ASP A 103 18.02 -9.11 -18.77
CA ASP A 103 19.29 -8.49 -18.33
C ASP A 103 19.84 -7.49 -19.36
N LYS A 104 19.47 -7.64 -20.64
CA LYS A 104 19.98 -6.84 -21.76
C LYS A 104 19.04 -5.71 -22.18
N VAL A 105 17.96 -5.48 -21.43
CA VAL A 105 16.94 -4.48 -21.77
C VAL A 105 17.32 -3.12 -21.19
N GLU A 106 17.19 -2.08 -21.99
CA GLU A 106 17.35 -0.71 -21.55
C GLU A 106 16.07 -0.18 -20.87
N LEU A 107 16.23 0.32 -19.65
CA LEU A 107 15.11 0.86 -18.89
C LEU A 107 14.98 2.37 -19.05
N PRO A 108 13.75 2.90 -19.10
CA PRO A 108 13.56 4.34 -19.21
C PRO A 108 14.07 5.06 -17.98
N THR A 109 14.57 6.29 -18.18
CA THR A 109 14.98 7.17 -17.09
C THR A 109 13.77 7.61 -16.27
N ILE A 110 13.92 7.66 -14.95
CA ILE A 110 12.88 8.16 -14.03
C ILE A 110 13.30 9.54 -13.55
N ASP A 111 12.42 10.50 -13.73
CA ASP A 111 12.58 11.82 -13.09
C ASP A 111 12.42 11.67 -11.57
N LYS A 112 13.27 12.37 -10.82
CA LYS A 112 13.16 12.37 -9.36
C LYS A 112 11.87 13.06 -8.95
N PHE A 113 11.01 12.32 -8.29
CA PHE A 113 9.81 12.89 -7.68
C PHE A 113 10.22 13.78 -6.49
N VAL A 114 9.85 15.06 -6.55
CA VAL A 114 9.97 15.98 -5.42
C VAL A 114 8.65 15.97 -4.68
N GLY A 115 8.63 15.38 -3.48
CA GLY A 115 7.44 15.35 -2.63
C GLY A 115 7.11 16.76 -2.12
N HIS A 116 5.83 17.08 -2.05
CA HIS A 116 5.34 18.27 -1.35
C HIS A 116 5.09 17.92 0.12
N PHE A 117 5.54 18.77 1.01
CA PHE A 117 5.36 18.58 2.45
C PHE A 117 4.70 19.82 3.04
N TYR A 118 3.74 19.61 3.92
CA TYR A 118 3.10 20.71 4.63
C TYR A 118 4.00 21.31 5.69
N ASN A 119 4.03 22.63 5.77
CA ASN A 119 4.60 23.35 6.89
C ASN A 119 3.67 23.34 8.12
N ALA A 120 4.10 23.91 9.23
CA ALA A 120 3.33 23.90 10.48
C ALA A 120 1.94 24.53 10.33
N ALA A 121 1.82 25.67 9.66
CA ALA A 121 0.54 26.35 9.46
C ALA A 121 -0.42 25.54 8.59
N GLN A 122 0.10 24.91 7.53
CA GLN A 122 -0.70 24.02 6.68
C GLN A 122 -1.15 22.75 7.40
N LEU A 123 -0.33 22.21 8.30
CA LEU A 123 -0.73 21.09 9.17
C LEU A 123 -1.84 21.48 10.13
N GLU A 124 -1.74 22.67 10.73
CA GLU A 124 -2.79 23.21 11.60
C GLU A 124 -4.12 23.36 10.86
N GLU A 125 -4.09 23.92 9.67
CA GLU A 125 -5.29 24.10 8.85
C GLU A 125 -5.87 22.74 8.44
N MET A 126 -5.04 21.81 7.99
CA MET A 126 -5.47 20.45 7.67
C MET A 126 -6.17 19.77 8.85
N PHE A 127 -5.61 19.87 10.06
CA PHE A 127 -6.25 19.26 11.23
C PHE A 127 -7.60 19.90 11.57
N LYS A 128 -7.76 21.22 11.38
CA LYS A 128 -9.08 21.88 11.55
C LYS A 128 -10.09 21.37 10.52
N ILE A 129 -9.67 21.21 9.27
CA ILE A 129 -10.50 20.68 8.18
C ILE A 129 -10.99 19.27 8.51
N PHE A 130 -10.11 18.40 9.03
CA PHE A 130 -10.46 17.01 9.33
C PHE A 130 -11.10 16.79 10.70
N LYS A 131 -11.31 17.84 11.50
CA LYS A 131 -11.97 17.69 12.79
C LYS A 131 -13.41 17.19 12.62
N GLY A 132 -13.71 16.02 13.18
CA GLY A 132 -15.01 15.35 13.04
C GLY A 132 -15.20 14.60 11.71
N ASP A 133 -14.22 14.64 10.79
CA ASP A 133 -14.24 13.84 9.56
C ASP A 133 -13.85 12.38 9.88
N PRO A 134 -14.44 11.37 9.21
CA PRO A 134 -14.04 9.98 9.39
C PRO A 134 -12.54 9.69 9.17
N ALA A 135 -11.83 10.54 8.42
CA ALA A 135 -10.38 10.42 8.21
C ALA A 135 -9.53 11.11 9.29
N GLU A 136 -10.11 11.84 10.25
CA GLU A 136 -9.42 12.62 11.31
C GLU A 136 -8.32 11.77 11.98
N PHE A 137 -8.70 10.62 12.53
CA PHE A 137 -7.76 9.72 13.20
C PHE A 137 -6.60 9.31 12.29
N GLY A 138 -6.91 8.93 11.04
CA GLY A 138 -5.92 8.51 10.06
C GLY A 138 -4.92 9.61 9.72
N VAL A 139 -5.41 10.84 9.53
CA VAL A 139 -4.61 12.02 9.22
C VAL A 139 -3.68 12.35 10.38
N ILE A 140 -4.18 12.37 11.63
CA ILE A 140 -3.38 12.64 12.81
C ILE A 140 -2.33 11.56 13.05
N ALA A 141 -2.71 10.28 12.97
CA ALA A 141 -1.79 9.15 13.15
C ALA A 141 -0.66 9.14 12.11
N ALA A 142 -0.97 9.44 10.85
CA ALA A 142 0.02 9.51 9.78
C ALA A 142 0.96 10.72 9.96
N SER A 143 0.41 11.90 10.27
CA SER A 143 1.20 13.13 10.36
C SER A 143 2.03 13.20 11.62
N PHE A 144 1.51 12.74 12.75
CA PHE A 144 2.18 12.84 14.04
C PHE A 144 3.17 11.71 14.29
N TYR A 145 2.73 10.45 14.11
CA TYR A 145 3.57 9.28 14.38
C TYR A 145 4.30 8.75 13.13
N GLY A 146 4.08 9.34 11.98
CA GLY A 146 4.66 8.86 10.72
C GLY A 146 4.18 7.46 10.34
N LEU A 147 2.96 7.06 10.74
CA LEU A 147 2.44 5.74 10.46
C LEU A 147 2.14 5.54 8.97
N ARG A 148 2.45 4.36 8.45
CA ARG A 148 2.00 3.96 7.11
C ARG A 148 0.48 3.77 7.12
N ARG A 149 -0.17 4.00 5.98
CA ARG A 149 -1.61 3.76 5.84
C ARG A 149 -2.04 2.39 6.40
N SER A 150 -1.31 1.34 6.05
CA SER A 150 -1.58 -0.01 6.55
C SER A 150 -1.35 -0.18 8.06
N GLU A 151 -0.46 0.58 8.65
CA GLU A 151 -0.21 0.60 10.10
C GLU A 151 -1.33 1.35 10.83
N VAL A 152 -1.82 2.47 10.26
CA VAL A 152 -2.98 3.21 10.80
C VAL A 152 -4.21 2.32 10.85
N LEU A 153 -4.52 1.66 9.73
CA LEU A 153 -5.67 0.76 9.62
C LEU A 153 -5.52 -0.51 10.48
N GLY A 154 -4.28 -0.90 10.75
CA GLY A 154 -3.94 -2.06 11.55
C GLY A 154 -3.79 -1.79 13.05
N LEU A 155 -3.99 -0.55 13.53
CA LEU A 155 -3.91 -0.28 14.96
C LEU A 155 -5.00 -1.03 15.73
N ARG A 156 -4.60 -1.67 16.83
CA ARG A 156 -5.47 -2.48 17.69
C ARG A 156 -5.44 -1.97 19.13
N TRP A 157 -6.53 -2.18 19.86
CA TRP A 157 -6.65 -1.79 21.26
C TRP A 157 -5.60 -2.47 22.16
N ASP A 158 -5.25 -3.73 21.86
CA ASP A 158 -4.24 -4.50 22.59
C ASP A 158 -2.79 -4.05 22.32
N ALA A 159 -2.60 -3.09 21.41
CA ALA A 159 -1.32 -2.45 21.12
C ALA A 159 -1.15 -1.09 21.82
N ILE A 160 -2.15 -0.64 22.57
CA ILE A 160 -2.16 0.62 23.33
C ILE A 160 -2.04 0.30 24.82
N ASP A 161 -0.97 0.77 25.43
CA ASP A 161 -0.79 0.74 26.88
C ASP A 161 -1.07 2.13 27.44
N PHE A 162 -2.21 2.27 28.13
CA PHE A 162 -2.63 3.53 28.73
C PHE A 162 -1.93 3.81 30.07
N GLU A 163 -1.37 2.79 30.73
CA GLU A 163 -0.62 2.93 31.98
C GLU A 163 0.82 3.35 31.68
N GLU A 164 1.52 2.59 30.85
CA GLU A 164 2.90 2.87 30.44
C GLU A 164 2.99 3.97 29.35
N LYS A 165 1.86 4.52 28.90
CA LYS A 165 1.79 5.56 27.86
C LYS A 165 2.56 5.18 26.60
N THR A 166 2.28 4.01 26.04
CA THR A 166 2.93 3.51 24.83
C THR A 166 1.95 3.03 23.78
N ILE A 167 2.41 3.08 22.51
CA ILE A 167 1.75 2.51 21.33
C ILE A 167 2.73 1.57 20.66
N THR A 168 2.36 0.32 20.47
CA THR A 168 3.18 -0.66 19.75
C THR A 168 2.65 -0.87 18.34
N ILE A 169 3.46 -0.53 17.33
CA ILE A 169 3.11 -0.74 15.93
C ILE A 169 3.57 -2.14 15.53
N ARG A 170 2.62 -3.07 15.40
CA ARG A 170 2.90 -4.50 15.14
C ARG A 170 1.99 -5.17 14.14
N HIS A 171 0.91 -4.51 13.74
CA HIS A 171 -0.09 -5.09 12.84
C HIS A 171 -0.37 -4.17 11.65
N THR A 172 -0.77 -4.75 10.53
CA THR A 172 -1.09 -3.99 9.30
C THR A 172 -2.33 -4.56 8.65
N VAL A 173 -3.13 -3.65 8.06
CA VAL A 173 -4.25 -3.98 7.18
C VAL A 173 -3.97 -3.44 5.79
N ASN A 174 -3.99 -4.32 4.81
CA ASN A 174 -3.85 -3.98 3.40
C ASN A 174 -5.05 -4.55 2.63
N GLU A 175 -5.38 -3.91 1.53
CA GLU A 175 -6.31 -4.46 0.55
C GLU A 175 -5.53 -4.78 -0.72
N THR A 176 -5.77 -5.93 -1.29
CA THR A 176 -5.16 -6.35 -2.54
C THR A 176 -6.13 -7.19 -3.37
N ARG A 177 -5.86 -7.30 -4.66
CA ARG A 177 -6.68 -8.11 -5.55
C ARG A 177 -5.96 -9.44 -5.79
N ILE A 178 -6.58 -10.53 -5.39
CA ILE A 178 -6.08 -11.90 -5.57
C ILE A 178 -7.17 -12.72 -6.25
N ASP A 179 -6.83 -13.46 -7.29
CA ASP A 179 -7.79 -14.25 -8.08
C ASP A 179 -9.02 -13.42 -8.51
N GLY A 180 -8.77 -12.17 -8.91
CA GLY A 180 -9.80 -11.25 -9.36
C GLY A 180 -10.67 -10.60 -8.26
N LYS A 181 -10.52 -10.97 -6.98
CA LYS A 181 -11.32 -10.46 -5.86
C LYS A 181 -10.51 -9.54 -4.95
N TYR A 182 -11.12 -8.45 -4.49
CA TYR A 182 -10.53 -7.61 -3.44
C TYR A 182 -10.57 -8.37 -2.11
N THR A 183 -9.40 -8.48 -1.48
CA THR A 183 -9.20 -9.23 -0.23
C THR A 183 -8.44 -8.37 0.76
N LEU A 184 -8.93 -8.27 1.99
CA LEU A 184 -8.18 -7.69 3.10
C LEU A 184 -7.10 -8.67 3.55
N VAL A 185 -5.87 -8.19 3.62
CA VAL A 185 -4.71 -8.92 4.13
C VAL A 185 -4.36 -8.34 5.49
N LEU A 186 -4.73 -9.06 6.53
CA LEU A 186 -4.42 -8.76 7.92
C LEU A 186 -3.11 -9.48 8.27
N ALA A 187 -2.11 -8.75 8.74
CA ALA A 187 -0.81 -9.37 9.02
C ALA A 187 -0.09 -8.66 10.16
N ASP A 188 0.52 -9.45 11.04
CA ASP A 188 1.49 -8.93 11.99
C ASP A 188 2.77 -8.52 11.26
N THR A 189 3.33 -7.38 11.62
CA THR A 189 4.51 -6.83 10.97
C THR A 189 5.77 -7.56 11.41
N THR A 190 6.07 -8.69 10.77
CA THR A 190 7.31 -9.43 10.99
C THR A 190 8.36 -9.19 9.90
N LYS A 191 8.11 -8.26 8.96
CA LYS A 191 8.93 -8.11 7.74
C LYS A 191 10.33 -7.59 7.99
N THR A 192 10.52 -6.72 8.99
CA THR A 192 11.83 -6.18 9.41
C THR A 192 11.74 -5.71 10.87
N LYS A 193 12.88 -5.69 11.59
CA LYS A 193 12.97 -5.10 12.95
C LYS A 193 12.48 -3.64 13.00
N SER A 194 12.56 -2.89 11.90
CA SER A 194 12.08 -1.51 11.81
C SER A 194 10.56 -1.36 11.69
N SER A 195 9.83 -2.44 11.45
CA SER A 195 8.36 -2.42 11.36
C SER A 195 7.70 -2.63 12.72
N TYR A 196 8.37 -3.34 13.65
CA TYR A 196 7.95 -3.47 15.03
C TYR A 196 8.62 -2.35 15.85
N ARG A 197 7.82 -1.44 16.38
CA ARG A 197 8.31 -0.33 17.19
C ARG A 197 7.31 0.12 18.21
N THR A 198 7.78 0.52 19.39
CA THR A 198 6.99 1.14 20.43
C THR A 198 7.27 2.64 20.43
N LEU A 199 6.22 3.43 20.48
CA LEU A 199 6.22 4.89 20.45
C LEU A 199 5.52 5.42 21.71
N PRO A 200 5.89 6.62 22.21
CA PRO A 200 5.20 7.21 23.35
C PRO A 200 3.77 7.61 22.98
N LEU A 201 2.81 7.28 23.83
CA LEU A 201 1.43 7.73 23.73
C LEU A 201 1.32 9.14 24.32
N VAL A 202 1.25 10.15 23.45
CA VAL A 202 1.12 11.54 23.90
C VAL A 202 -0.31 11.86 24.31
N ALA A 203 -0.47 12.72 25.34
CA ALA A 203 -1.76 13.03 25.94
C ALA A 203 -2.87 13.44 24.94
N PRO A 204 -2.63 14.29 23.92
CA PRO A 204 -3.68 14.63 22.96
C PRO A 204 -4.15 13.43 22.14
N PHE A 205 -3.23 12.54 21.73
CA PHE A 205 -3.61 11.34 20.97
C PHE A 205 -4.30 10.30 21.86
N GLU A 206 -3.92 10.22 23.13
CA GLU A 206 -4.63 9.43 24.15
C GLU A 206 -6.09 9.88 24.28
N ALA A 207 -6.34 11.19 24.30
CA ALA A 207 -7.70 11.74 24.38
C ALA A 207 -8.56 11.31 23.18
N ILE A 208 -7.98 11.36 21.95
CA ILE A 208 -8.65 10.88 20.73
C ILE A 208 -8.97 9.39 20.84
N LEU A 209 -8.01 8.57 21.28
CA LEU A 209 -8.23 7.13 21.45
C LEU A 209 -9.31 6.81 22.47
N LYS A 210 -9.35 7.53 23.59
CA LYS A 210 -10.39 7.35 24.61
C LYS A 210 -11.78 7.73 24.07
N ARG A 211 -11.89 8.84 23.31
CA ARG A 211 -13.12 9.23 22.61
C ARG A 211 -13.57 8.12 21.64
N MET A 212 -12.69 7.67 20.75
CA MET A 212 -13.00 6.61 19.79
C MET A 212 -13.45 5.31 20.46
N LYS A 213 -12.85 4.95 21.61
CA LYS A 213 -13.23 3.76 22.35
C LYS A 213 -14.66 3.88 22.90
N ALA A 214 -15.01 5.05 23.46
CA ALA A 214 -16.35 5.30 23.94
C ALA A 214 -17.39 5.30 22.81
N GLU A 215 -17.07 5.93 21.68
CA GLU A 215 -17.92 5.95 20.48
C GLU A 215 -18.15 4.53 19.92
N GLN A 216 -17.11 3.69 19.88
CA GLN A 216 -17.26 2.29 19.45
C GLN A 216 -18.16 1.47 20.39
N GLU A 217 -18.03 1.68 21.70
CA GLU A 217 -18.86 0.99 22.69
C GLU A 217 -20.34 1.43 22.58
N GLU A 218 -20.58 2.72 22.33
CA GLU A 218 -21.91 3.26 22.09
C GLU A 218 -22.53 2.72 20.79
N ASN A 219 -21.81 2.81 19.69
CA ASN A 219 -22.23 2.28 18.40
C ASN A 219 -22.55 0.78 18.48
N ARG A 220 -21.73 0.01 19.20
CA ARG A 220 -21.98 -1.41 19.42
C ARG A 220 -23.28 -1.68 20.16
N LYS A 221 -23.61 -0.86 21.15
CA LYS A 221 -24.88 -0.96 21.89
C LYS A 221 -26.07 -0.58 21.02
N LEU A 222 -25.93 0.49 20.23
CA LEU A 222 -27.00 0.96 19.33
C LEU A 222 -27.28 0.00 18.19
N CYS A 223 -26.24 -0.52 17.54
CA CYS A 223 -26.38 -1.41 16.40
C CYS A 223 -26.73 -2.86 16.80
N GLY A 224 -26.41 -3.27 18.03
CA GLY A 224 -26.70 -4.62 18.51
C GLY A 224 -26.16 -5.71 17.60
N ASN A 225 -27.05 -6.57 17.08
CA ASN A 225 -26.67 -7.69 16.20
C ASN A 225 -26.15 -7.27 14.82
N CYS A 226 -26.37 -6.01 14.41
CA CYS A 226 -25.85 -5.48 13.14
C CYS A 226 -24.38 -5.02 13.24
N TYR A 227 -23.84 -4.93 14.44
CA TYR A 227 -22.44 -4.54 14.63
C TYR A 227 -21.49 -5.68 14.26
N CYS A 228 -20.50 -5.38 13.42
CA CYS A 228 -19.54 -6.36 12.97
C CYS A 228 -18.66 -6.85 14.14
N GLN A 229 -18.65 -8.17 14.38
CA GLN A 229 -17.91 -8.80 15.47
C GLN A 229 -16.45 -9.16 15.09
N ASP A 230 -16.12 -9.19 13.80
CA ASP A 230 -14.83 -9.67 13.29
C ASP A 230 -13.67 -8.71 13.63
N TYR A 231 -13.97 -7.43 13.87
CA TYR A 231 -12.96 -6.40 14.02
C TYR A 231 -12.99 -5.67 15.37
N LEU A 232 -13.58 -6.27 16.42
CA LEU A 232 -13.69 -5.68 17.77
C LEU A 232 -12.36 -5.24 18.38
N GLY A 233 -11.25 -5.87 17.98
CA GLY A 233 -9.92 -5.51 18.45
C GLY A 233 -9.30 -4.30 17.74
N TYR A 234 -9.90 -3.78 16.66
CA TYR A 234 -9.33 -2.69 15.88
C TYR A 234 -9.82 -1.33 16.33
N ILE A 235 -8.94 -0.34 16.26
CA ILE A 235 -9.23 1.05 16.64
C ILE A 235 -9.97 1.79 15.54
N TYR A 236 -9.59 1.55 14.28
CA TYR A 236 -10.10 2.33 13.16
C TYR A 236 -11.14 1.55 12.35
N VAL A 237 -12.36 1.59 12.86
CA VAL A 237 -13.57 1.00 12.27
C VAL A 237 -14.64 2.07 12.06
N ASN A 238 -15.62 1.78 11.22
CA ASN A 238 -16.81 2.62 11.01
C ASN A 238 -17.86 2.40 12.13
N GLU A 239 -18.98 3.10 12.04
CA GLU A 239 -20.07 3.04 12.99
C GLU A 239 -20.68 1.64 13.14
N LEU A 240 -20.59 0.79 12.09
CA LEU A 240 -21.03 -0.60 12.10
C LEU A 240 -19.94 -1.59 12.55
N GLY A 241 -18.77 -1.12 12.99
CA GLY A 241 -17.65 -1.96 13.42
C GLY A 241 -16.85 -2.58 12.29
N GLU A 242 -17.05 -2.19 11.04
CA GLU A 242 -16.28 -2.67 9.90
C GLU A 242 -14.98 -1.89 9.73
N LEU A 243 -13.92 -2.55 9.27
CA LEU A 243 -12.65 -1.86 8.98
C LEU A 243 -12.81 -0.78 7.91
N ILE A 244 -12.25 0.39 8.17
CA ILE A 244 -12.10 1.43 7.15
C ILE A 244 -11.27 0.88 5.99
N LYS A 245 -11.81 0.94 4.77
CA LYS A 245 -11.14 0.42 3.57
C LYS A 245 -9.86 1.20 3.27
N PRO A 246 -8.74 0.52 2.95
CA PRO A 246 -7.48 1.18 2.63
C PRO A 246 -7.57 2.22 1.51
N GLY A 247 -8.42 1.98 0.52
CA GLY A 247 -8.69 2.92 -0.57
C GLY A 247 -9.30 4.24 -0.10
N TYR A 248 -10.13 4.22 0.95
CA TYR A 248 -10.82 5.40 1.48
C TYR A 248 -9.84 6.53 1.85
N LEU A 249 -8.85 6.27 2.71
CA LEU A 249 -7.87 7.29 3.11
C LEU A 249 -7.08 7.87 1.92
N SER A 250 -6.81 7.04 0.91
CA SER A 250 -6.03 7.48 -0.26
C SER A 250 -6.81 8.35 -1.22
N SER A 251 -8.14 8.22 -1.28
CA SER A 251 -9.03 9.00 -2.15
C SER A 251 -9.68 10.15 -1.42
N HIS A 252 -10.18 9.92 -0.20
CA HIS A 252 -10.94 10.92 0.56
C HIS A 252 -10.04 12.07 1.03
N VAL A 253 -8.88 11.79 1.62
CA VAL A 253 -7.99 12.84 2.13
C VAL A 253 -7.58 13.85 1.06
N PRO A 254 -7.08 13.46 -0.13
CA PRO A 254 -6.80 14.42 -1.19
C PRO A 254 -8.04 15.16 -1.72
N ALA A 255 -9.22 14.52 -1.72
CA ALA A 255 -10.46 15.14 -2.17
C ALA A 255 -10.90 16.26 -1.22
N VAL A 256 -10.94 15.99 0.09
CA VAL A 256 -11.27 16.99 1.12
C VAL A 256 -10.30 18.17 1.09
N LEU A 257 -9.00 17.90 0.98
CA LEU A 257 -7.99 18.97 0.91
C LEU A 257 -8.17 19.84 -0.33
N LYS A 258 -8.54 19.24 -1.47
CA LYS A 258 -8.83 19.96 -2.70
C LYS A 258 -10.07 20.87 -2.57
N GLU A 259 -11.14 20.39 -1.93
CA GLU A 259 -12.36 21.16 -1.65
C GLU A 259 -12.08 22.39 -0.80
N HIS A 260 -11.10 22.31 0.12
CA HIS A 260 -10.65 23.42 0.96
C HIS A 260 -9.48 24.24 0.35
N ASN A 261 -9.20 24.08 -0.94
CA ASN A 261 -8.12 24.77 -1.65
C ASN A 261 -6.73 24.59 -1.03
N MET A 262 -6.50 23.50 -0.31
CA MET A 262 -5.18 23.17 0.21
C MET A 262 -4.25 22.67 -0.91
N PRO A 263 -2.94 22.92 -0.81
CA PRO A 263 -1.99 22.34 -1.75
C PRO A 263 -2.12 20.82 -1.85
N PRO A 264 -2.06 20.23 -3.06
CA PRO A 264 -2.28 18.80 -3.23
C PRO A 264 -1.20 17.98 -2.52
N ILE A 265 -1.62 17.02 -1.71
CA ILE A 265 -0.76 16.07 -1.00
C ILE A 265 -1.42 14.68 -0.99
N ARG A 266 -0.62 13.62 -1.11
CA ARG A 266 -1.12 12.26 -0.96
C ARG A 266 -1.13 11.88 0.51
N PHE A 267 -2.04 11.01 0.94
CA PHE A 267 -2.05 10.50 2.32
C PHE A 267 -0.68 9.97 2.78
N HIS A 268 0.06 9.29 1.89
CA HIS A 268 1.39 8.77 2.23
C HIS A 268 2.43 9.87 2.52
N ASP A 269 2.31 11.03 1.91
CA ASP A 269 3.25 12.14 2.06
C ASP A 269 3.09 12.82 3.44
N LEU A 270 1.94 12.64 4.12
CA LEU A 270 1.72 13.09 5.49
C LEU A 270 2.73 12.51 6.50
N ARG A 271 3.40 11.41 6.18
CA ARG A 271 4.43 10.78 7.03
C ARG A 271 5.75 11.56 7.08
N HIS A 272 5.92 12.54 6.23
CA HIS A 272 7.14 13.34 6.12
C HIS A 272 6.86 14.82 6.36
N PRO A 273 6.30 15.22 7.53
CA PRO A 273 6.07 16.62 7.80
C PRO A 273 7.41 17.38 7.83
N TYR A 274 7.41 18.57 7.28
CA TYR A 274 8.59 19.48 7.33
C TYR A 274 8.98 19.85 8.78
N VAL A 275 8.01 19.75 9.70
CA VAL A 275 8.19 19.99 11.14
C VAL A 275 8.28 18.65 11.85
N LYS A 276 9.39 18.39 12.53
CA LYS A 276 9.50 17.18 13.38
C LYS A 276 8.40 17.21 14.45
N PRO A 277 7.60 16.13 14.59
CA PRO A 277 6.48 16.08 15.55
C PRO A 277 6.87 16.31 17.03
N THR A 278 8.17 16.19 17.32
CA THR A 278 8.76 16.36 18.67
C THR A 278 8.95 17.83 19.09
N THR A 279 8.65 18.82 18.23
CA THR A 279 8.75 20.23 18.63
C THR A 279 7.63 20.60 19.61
N LYS A 280 7.98 21.33 20.67
CA LYS A 280 7.00 21.84 21.69
C LYS A 280 5.79 22.50 21.02
N LYS A 281 5.95 23.22 19.91
CA LYS A 281 4.86 23.85 19.16
C LYS A 281 3.84 22.84 18.62
N PHE A 282 4.28 21.70 18.10
CA PHE A 282 3.39 20.68 17.54
C PHE A 282 2.63 19.93 18.65
N ILE A 283 3.29 19.66 19.78
CA ILE A 283 2.65 19.05 20.96
C ILE A 283 1.63 20.01 21.60
N THR A 284 1.92 21.31 21.65
CA THR A 284 1.01 22.34 22.16
C THR A 284 -0.23 22.45 21.28
N PHE A 285 -0.07 22.31 19.96
CA PHE A 285 -1.16 22.38 19.01
C PHE A 285 -2.17 21.22 19.19
N LEU A 286 -1.70 20.01 19.40
CA LEU A 286 -2.59 18.85 19.66
C LEU A 286 -3.39 18.97 20.97
N LYS A 287 -3.12 19.96 21.85
CA LYS A 287 -3.94 20.23 23.04
C LYS A 287 -5.26 20.92 22.72
N PHE A 288 -5.46 21.40 21.49
CA PHE A 288 -6.69 22.04 21.04
C PHE A 288 -7.68 21.06 20.35
N PHE A 289 -7.35 19.78 20.29
CA PHE A 289 -8.21 18.68 19.84
C PHE A 289 -8.75 17.87 21.01
#